data_2588bfe61bc1dfd725a7f35eec30fffd
#
_entry.id   2588bfe61bc1dfd725a7f35eec30fffd
#
_cell.length_a   1.000
_cell.length_b   1.000
_cell.length_c   1.000
_cell.angle_alpha   90.00
_cell.angle_beta   90.00
_cell.angle_gamma   90.00
#
_symmetry.space_group_name_H-M   'P 1'
#
loop_
_entity.id
_entity.type
_entity.pdbx_description
1 polymer ?
#
loop_
_entity_poly.entity_id
_entity_poly.type
_entity_poly.pdbx_seq_one_letter_code
_entity_poly.pdbx_strand_id
1 'polypeptide(L)'
;MLRKTRLFTPGPTPLLPAAQVAMASAGMHHRTAEFRALFSRTLADLKEFIGTGNDVLILASSGTGAMEASVTNLTSPGDQVLVLSAGKFGERWRDLAQAFGCQVDVLSAPYGQTFAAAQVREKLAPGVRAVYVQATESSTGARHDVEAIAKLVRSQAPQALLVVDAITGLGTTRLDVDGWGIDVIIGGSQKALMIPPGLAYLAVSERAWQRMGSTRSPRYYFDLRKERKAVSKGESAYTPATALIAALGAALDYLRQGGDGNLAAGRDSLIAGAELCAQMTRAAVGALGLRLFSPTSPASALTAVVPPAGLDSGKIVAGLRDKFGAVVANGQGEMKGELFRIAHIGYYDYLDTIGVIGALEHVLAALGSSVELGIGLRAAQEVYATEAEASQPATAPA
;
A
#
# COMPACT_ATOMS: atom_id res chain seq x y z
N MET A 1 19.00 -29.09 5.04
CA MET A 1 17.55 -29.15 4.81
C MET A 1 17.19 -28.21 3.67
N LEU A 2 16.43 -28.65 2.67
CA LEU A 2 15.88 -27.79 1.63
C LEU A 2 14.88 -26.80 2.28
N ARG A 3 14.94 -25.53 1.86
CA ARG A 3 14.12 -24.46 2.46
C ARG A 3 13.24 -23.82 1.39
N LYS A 4 11.98 -23.60 1.74
CA LYS A 4 11.06 -22.80 0.92
C LYS A 4 11.34 -21.31 1.23
N THR A 5 11.59 -20.49 0.19
CA THR A 5 11.65 -19.04 0.34
C THR A 5 10.24 -18.48 0.50
N ARG A 6 10.05 -17.64 1.52
CA ARG A 6 8.80 -16.93 1.79
C ARG A 6 9.07 -15.43 1.91
N LEU A 7 8.24 -14.64 1.26
CA LEU A 7 8.34 -13.19 1.33
C LEU A 7 7.46 -12.65 2.46
N PHE A 8 8.05 -11.87 3.34
CA PHE A 8 7.41 -11.09 4.40
C PHE A 8 7.79 -9.61 4.23
N THR A 9 7.99 -9.20 3.00
CA THR A 9 8.41 -7.85 2.61
C THR A 9 7.20 -6.97 2.29
N PRO A 10 7.25 -5.65 2.57
CA PRO A 10 6.15 -4.73 2.23
C PRO A 10 5.96 -4.49 0.72
N GLY A 11 6.70 -5.19 -0.10
CA GLY A 11 6.61 -5.21 -1.57
C GLY A 11 7.99 -5.39 -2.22
N PRO A 12 8.10 -6.28 -3.23
CA PRO A 12 7.03 -7.18 -3.72
C PRO A 12 6.58 -8.16 -2.63
N THR A 13 5.30 -8.57 -2.71
CA THR A 13 4.64 -9.45 -1.76
C THR A 13 4.52 -10.88 -2.30
N PRO A 14 4.14 -11.87 -1.46
CA PRO A 14 3.79 -13.20 -1.96
C PRO A 14 2.74 -13.14 -3.05
N LEU A 15 2.95 -13.93 -4.10
CA LEU A 15 2.11 -13.92 -5.30
C LEU A 15 0.98 -14.95 -5.18
N LEU A 16 -0.21 -14.57 -5.64
CA LEU A 16 -1.36 -15.47 -5.76
C LEU A 16 -1.08 -16.54 -6.84
N PRO A 17 -1.18 -17.85 -6.53
CA PRO A 17 -0.95 -18.90 -7.53
C PRO A 17 -1.85 -18.79 -8.77
N ALA A 18 -3.14 -18.47 -8.58
CA ALA A 18 -4.08 -18.29 -9.71
C ALA A 18 -3.64 -17.14 -10.64
N ALA A 19 -3.11 -16.05 -10.09
CA ALA A 19 -2.56 -14.94 -10.88
C ALA A 19 -1.31 -15.35 -11.68
N GLN A 20 -0.43 -16.18 -11.09
CA GLN A 20 0.73 -16.72 -11.81
C GLN A 20 0.31 -17.59 -13.00
N VAL A 21 -0.69 -18.44 -12.84
CA VAL A 21 -1.25 -19.26 -13.92
C VAL A 21 -1.88 -18.38 -15.01
N ALA A 22 -2.67 -17.39 -14.63
CA ALA A 22 -3.28 -16.44 -15.57
C ALA A 22 -2.23 -15.68 -16.38
N MET A 23 -1.15 -15.23 -15.72
CA MET A 23 -0.03 -14.55 -16.37
C MET A 23 0.70 -15.46 -17.37
N ALA A 24 0.95 -16.72 -17.02
CA ALA A 24 1.63 -17.70 -17.88
C ALA A 24 0.77 -18.11 -19.10
N SER A 25 -0.55 -18.05 -18.97
CA SER A 25 -1.50 -18.43 -20.02
C SER A 25 -1.90 -17.26 -20.94
N ALA A 26 -1.48 -16.03 -20.65
CA ALA A 26 -1.93 -14.83 -21.36
C ALA A 26 -1.21 -14.61 -22.69
N GLY A 27 -1.56 -15.42 -23.70
CA GLY A 27 -1.05 -15.29 -25.06
C GLY A 27 -1.88 -14.39 -25.98
N MET A 28 -2.61 -13.38 -25.44
CA MET A 28 -3.52 -12.55 -26.24
C MET A 28 -2.91 -11.22 -26.69
N HIS A 29 -3.29 -10.80 -27.90
CA HIS A 29 -2.87 -9.49 -28.44
C HIS A 29 -3.79 -8.38 -27.94
N HIS A 30 -3.23 -7.24 -27.54
CA HIS A 30 -3.95 -6.14 -26.86
C HIS A 30 -5.04 -5.44 -27.70
N ARG A 31 -5.13 -5.70 -29.01
CA ARG A 31 -6.19 -5.13 -29.90
C ARG A 31 -7.30 -6.11 -30.23
N THR A 32 -7.30 -7.32 -29.67
CA THR A 32 -8.38 -8.29 -29.88
C THR A 32 -9.62 -7.93 -29.03
N ALA A 33 -10.78 -8.39 -29.46
CA ALA A 33 -12.02 -8.20 -28.69
C ALA A 33 -11.95 -8.86 -27.31
N GLU A 34 -11.27 -10.02 -27.23
CA GLU A 34 -11.04 -10.76 -26.01
C GLU A 34 -10.24 -9.92 -24.98
N PHE A 35 -9.11 -9.33 -25.41
CA PHE A 35 -8.33 -8.48 -24.52
C PHE A 35 -9.10 -7.22 -24.09
N ARG A 36 -9.83 -6.57 -24.99
CA ARG A 36 -10.65 -5.41 -24.66
C ARG A 36 -11.71 -5.74 -23.61
N ALA A 37 -12.33 -6.91 -23.71
CA ALA A 37 -13.30 -7.39 -22.72
C ALA A 37 -12.64 -7.63 -21.35
N LEU A 38 -11.47 -8.31 -21.32
CA LEU A 38 -10.68 -8.52 -20.11
C LEU A 38 -10.28 -7.16 -19.49
N PHE A 39 -9.73 -6.24 -20.28
CA PHE A 39 -9.25 -4.97 -19.80
C PHE A 39 -10.37 -4.11 -19.20
N SER A 40 -11.52 -4.03 -19.91
CA SER A 40 -12.69 -3.28 -19.44
C SER A 40 -13.27 -3.87 -18.16
N ARG A 41 -13.36 -5.21 -18.05
CA ARG A 41 -13.77 -5.88 -16.82
C ARG A 41 -12.80 -5.59 -15.68
N THR A 42 -11.50 -5.73 -15.92
CA THR A 42 -10.47 -5.47 -14.90
C THR A 42 -10.53 -4.03 -14.38
N LEU A 43 -10.79 -3.05 -15.25
CA LEU A 43 -10.99 -1.65 -14.83
C LEU A 43 -12.25 -1.48 -13.98
N ALA A 44 -13.37 -2.12 -14.35
CA ALA A 44 -14.60 -2.09 -13.57
C ALA A 44 -14.41 -2.73 -12.20
N ASP A 45 -13.72 -3.88 -12.14
CA ASP A 45 -13.40 -4.59 -10.90
C ASP A 45 -12.44 -3.77 -10.02
N LEU A 46 -11.45 -3.11 -10.60
CA LEU A 46 -10.58 -2.18 -9.85
C LEU A 46 -11.37 -1.01 -9.26
N LYS A 47 -12.33 -0.48 -9.99
CA LYS A 47 -13.20 0.60 -9.53
C LYS A 47 -14.03 0.15 -8.31
N GLU A 48 -14.58 -1.06 -8.35
CA GLU A 48 -15.27 -1.70 -7.21
C GLU A 48 -14.31 -1.96 -6.05
N PHE A 49 -13.12 -2.50 -6.31
CA PHE A 49 -12.08 -2.75 -5.29
C PHE A 49 -11.61 -1.46 -4.59
N ILE A 50 -11.42 -0.38 -5.32
CA ILE A 50 -11.08 0.93 -4.76
C ILE A 50 -12.25 1.51 -3.98
N GLY A 51 -13.50 1.20 -4.38
CA GLY A 51 -14.72 1.74 -3.79
C GLY A 51 -14.99 3.17 -4.22
N THR A 52 -14.93 3.46 -5.53
CA THR A 52 -15.08 4.81 -6.06
C THR A 52 -15.99 4.86 -7.29
N GLY A 53 -16.69 5.97 -7.46
CA GLY A 53 -17.41 6.33 -8.69
C GLY A 53 -16.53 6.98 -9.76
N ASN A 54 -15.30 7.35 -9.43
CA ASN A 54 -14.37 8.06 -10.29
C ASN A 54 -13.80 7.17 -11.41
N ASP A 55 -13.16 7.79 -12.41
CA ASP A 55 -12.47 7.07 -13.48
C ASP A 55 -11.23 6.35 -12.94
N VAL A 56 -11.05 5.09 -13.33
CA VAL A 56 -9.87 4.29 -12.98
C VAL A 56 -9.01 4.05 -14.21
N LEU A 57 -7.71 4.23 -14.04
CA LEU A 57 -6.70 4.00 -15.07
C LEU A 57 -5.66 2.99 -14.59
N ILE A 58 -5.10 2.22 -15.54
CA ILE A 58 -3.98 1.30 -15.31
C ILE A 58 -2.79 1.79 -16.14
N LEU A 59 -1.64 1.94 -15.48
CA LEU A 59 -0.37 2.33 -16.11
C LEU A 59 0.61 1.16 -16.07
N ALA A 60 1.30 0.90 -17.16
CA ALA A 60 2.43 -0.04 -17.20
C ALA A 60 3.65 0.62 -16.54
N SER A 61 3.68 0.61 -15.22
CA SER A 61 4.72 1.23 -14.41
C SER A 61 4.73 0.68 -12.97
N SER A 62 5.75 1.06 -12.20
CA SER A 62 5.66 0.96 -10.73
C SER A 62 4.78 2.07 -10.16
N GLY A 63 4.41 1.98 -8.87
CA GLY A 63 3.67 3.05 -8.19
C GLY A 63 4.33 4.43 -8.32
N THR A 64 5.66 4.50 -8.39
CA THR A 64 6.39 5.76 -8.62
C THR A 64 6.00 6.43 -9.94
N GLY A 65 5.73 5.64 -11.00
CA GLY A 65 5.23 6.21 -12.26
C GLY A 65 3.84 6.83 -12.13
N ALA A 66 2.95 6.28 -11.30
CA ALA A 66 1.66 6.91 -11.00
C ALA A 66 1.80 8.16 -10.13
N MET A 67 2.78 8.19 -9.19
CA MET A 67 3.13 9.40 -8.45
C MET A 67 3.61 10.50 -9.42
N GLU A 68 4.53 10.18 -10.33
CA GLU A 68 5.01 11.09 -11.37
C GLU A 68 3.87 11.56 -12.29
N ALA A 69 3.03 10.64 -12.74
CA ALA A 69 1.83 10.96 -13.53
C ALA A 69 0.93 11.94 -12.78
N SER A 70 0.73 11.78 -11.48
CA SER A 70 -0.09 12.70 -10.68
C SER A 70 0.53 14.10 -10.64
N VAL A 71 1.83 14.23 -10.37
CA VAL A 71 2.50 15.53 -10.36
C VAL A 71 2.39 16.19 -11.74
N THR A 72 2.79 15.51 -12.81
CA THR A 72 2.88 16.10 -14.14
C THR A 72 1.52 16.44 -14.75
N ASN A 73 0.44 15.76 -14.36
CA ASN A 73 -0.89 16.04 -14.87
C ASN A 73 -1.67 17.05 -14.04
N LEU A 74 -1.34 17.24 -12.77
CA LEU A 74 -2.11 18.09 -11.84
C LEU A 74 -1.46 19.45 -11.57
N THR A 75 -0.16 19.60 -11.87
CA THR A 75 0.60 20.82 -11.57
C THR A 75 1.35 21.36 -12.80
N SER A 76 1.73 22.60 -12.73
CA SER A 76 2.62 23.28 -13.67
C SER A 76 3.89 23.75 -12.96
N PRO A 77 5.02 23.96 -13.65
CA PRO A 77 6.17 24.62 -13.06
C PRO A 77 5.79 25.95 -12.39
N GLY A 78 6.25 26.16 -11.16
CA GLY A 78 5.93 27.32 -10.32
C GLY A 78 4.68 27.17 -9.46
N ASP A 79 3.85 26.13 -9.64
CA ASP A 79 2.71 25.86 -8.74
C ASP A 79 3.19 25.53 -7.32
N GLN A 80 2.53 26.10 -6.32
CA GLN A 80 2.76 25.79 -4.92
C GLN A 80 2.09 24.45 -4.56
N VAL A 81 2.82 23.57 -3.94
CA VAL A 81 2.32 22.27 -3.47
C VAL A 81 2.76 22.00 -2.03
N LEU A 82 1.92 21.31 -1.27
CA LEU A 82 2.22 20.86 0.07
C LEU A 82 2.50 19.35 0.05
N VAL A 83 3.66 18.95 0.59
CA VAL A 83 4.01 17.54 0.75
C VAL A 83 4.06 17.21 2.24
N LEU A 84 3.30 16.18 2.64
CA LEU A 84 3.35 15.63 4.00
C LEU A 84 4.36 14.48 4.00
N SER A 85 5.51 14.66 4.70
CA SER A 85 6.63 13.74 4.67
C SER A 85 7.01 13.23 6.06
N ALA A 86 6.81 11.93 6.30
CA ALA A 86 7.19 11.23 7.54
C ALA A 86 8.04 9.98 7.26
N GLY A 87 8.66 9.91 6.07
CA GLY A 87 9.49 8.79 5.63
C GLY A 87 9.86 8.86 4.16
N LYS A 88 10.42 7.78 3.64
CA LYS A 88 11.00 7.71 2.29
C LYS A 88 9.99 7.95 1.15
N PHE A 89 8.71 7.61 1.36
CA PHE A 89 7.71 7.83 0.32
C PHE A 89 7.18 9.27 0.34
N GLY A 90 7.16 9.92 1.50
CA GLY A 90 6.95 11.36 1.60
C GLY A 90 8.08 12.16 0.94
N GLU A 91 9.33 11.78 1.17
CA GLU A 91 10.48 12.38 0.50
C GLU A 91 10.40 12.22 -1.02
N ARG A 92 9.92 11.07 -1.52
CA ARG A 92 9.73 10.84 -2.96
C ARG A 92 8.73 11.82 -3.59
N TRP A 93 7.64 12.15 -2.91
CA TRP A 93 6.71 13.18 -3.38
C TRP A 93 7.38 14.54 -3.50
N ARG A 94 8.18 14.92 -2.49
CA ARG A 94 8.99 16.17 -2.54
C ARG A 94 9.90 16.17 -3.76
N ASP A 95 10.67 15.11 -3.93
CA ASP A 95 11.67 15.02 -5.00
C ASP A 95 11.02 15.05 -6.39
N LEU A 96 9.89 14.35 -6.57
CA LEU A 96 9.11 14.39 -7.80
C LEU A 96 8.55 15.79 -8.08
N ALA A 97 7.91 16.42 -7.10
CA ALA A 97 7.35 17.76 -7.28
C ALA A 97 8.43 18.80 -7.61
N GLN A 98 9.60 18.71 -6.97
CA GLN A 98 10.75 19.56 -7.27
C GLN A 98 11.31 19.30 -8.67
N ALA A 99 11.42 18.04 -9.10
CA ALA A 99 11.92 17.67 -10.42
C ALA A 99 11.06 18.24 -11.55
N PHE A 100 9.76 18.44 -11.32
CA PHE A 100 8.84 19.06 -12.28
C PHE A 100 8.60 20.56 -12.01
N GLY A 101 9.46 21.19 -11.24
CA GLY A 101 9.52 22.64 -11.09
C GLY A 101 8.46 23.24 -10.17
N CYS A 102 7.79 22.45 -9.33
CA CYS A 102 6.87 22.99 -8.33
C CYS A 102 7.61 23.74 -7.21
N GLN A 103 6.95 24.71 -6.62
CA GLN A 103 7.34 25.31 -5.34
C GLN A 103 6.81 24.42 -4.21
N VAL A 104 7.71 23.65 -3.58
CA VAL A 104 7.33 22.62 -2.62
C VAL A 104 7.48 23.14 -1.21
N ASP A 105 6.35 23.25 -0.50
CA ASP A 105 6.36 23.35 0.97
C ASP A 105 6.26 21.93 1.55
N VAL A 106 7.08 21.63 2.56
CA VAL A 106 7.12 20.30 3.18
C VAL A 106 6.72 20.42 4.65
N LEU A 107 5.70 19.71 5.05
CA LEU A 107 5.44 19.40 6.44
C LEU A 107 6.13 18.09 6.79
N SER A 108 7.23 18.17 7.50
CA SER A 108 7.98 16.99 7.95
C SER A 108 7.54 16.56 9.35
N ALA A 109 7.36 15.25 9.52
CA ALA A 109 7.28 14.61 10.83
C ALA A 109 8.48 13.66 11.01
N PRO A 110 8.95 13.43 12.25
CA PRO A 110 9.96 12.41 12.50
C PRO A 110 9.51 11.04 11.98
N TYR A 111 10.45 10.24 11.50
CA TYR A 111 10.16 8.89 11.01
C TYR A 111 9.46 8.05 12.08
N GLY A 112 8.39 7.34 11.69
CA GLY A 112 7.56 6.58 12.60
C GLY A 112 6.45 7.38 13.30
N GLN A 113 6.39 8.69 13.08
CA GLN A 113 5.31 9.56 13.57
C GLN A 113 4.32 9.92 12.43
N THR A 114 3.24 10.58 12.82
CA THR A 114 2.19 11.08 11.94
C THR A 114 2.02 12.59 12.11
N PHE A 115 1.20 13.21 11.28
CA PHE A 115 0.98 14.66 11.28
C PHE A 115 -0.13 15.02 12.26
N ALA A 116 0.11 16.01 13.13
CA ALA A 116 -0.97 16.61 13.91
C ALA A 116 -1.84 17.52 13.03
N ALA A 117 -3.15 17.49 13.24
CA ALA A 117 -4.10 18.30 12.48
C ALA A 117 -3.79 19.81 12.50
N ALA A 118 -3.29 20.32 13.63
CA ALA A 118 -2.86 21.72 13.76
C ALA A 118 -1.71 22.08 12.81
N GLN A 119 -0.71 21.22 12.72
CA GLN A 119 0.44 21.41 11.84
C GLN A 119 0.04 21.42 10.36
N VAL A 120 -0.86 20.50 9.96
CA VAL A 120 -1.39 20.46 8.59
C VAL A 120 -2.16 21.76 8.29
N ARG A 121 -3.00 22.22 9.22
CA ARG A 121 -3.77 23.47 9.08
C ARG A 121 -2.88 24.68 8.85
N GLU A 122 -1.80 24.83 9.60
CA GLU A 122 -0.84 25.94 9.49
C GLU A 122 -0.14 25.98 8.12
N LYS A 123 0.04 24.84 7.48
CA LYS A 123 0.68 24.71 6.17
C LYS A 123 -0.28 24.87 4.98
N LEU A 124 -1.59 24.77 5.21
CA LEU A 124 -2.60 24.92 4.15
C LEU A 124 -2.83 26.40 3.82
N ALA A 125 -2.00 26.96 2.95
CA ALA A 125 -2.11 28.34 2.46
C ALA A 125 -3.07 28.49 1.26
N PRO A 126 -3.68 29.68 1.03
CA PRO A 126 -4.58 29.97 -0.08
C PRO A 126 -3.86 29.91 -1.38
N GLY A 127 -3.26 29.25 -1.97
CA GLY A 127 -2.47 29.17 -3.22
C GLY A 127 -1.97 27.78 -3.50
N VAL A 128 -2.04 26.90 -2.50
CA VAL A 128 -1.66 25.49 -2.62
C VAL A 128 -2.52 24.83 -3.70
N ARG A 129 -1.87 24.26 -4.71
CA ARG A 129 -2.54 23.61 -5.85
C ARG A 129 -2.81 22.13 -5.62
N ALA A 130 -1.91 21.45 -4.90
CA ALA A 130 -2.05 20.05 -4.55
C ALA A 130 -1.43 19.75 -3.19
N VAL A 131 -2.01 18.80 -2.49
CA VAL A 131 -1.49 18.20 -1.25
C VAL A 131 -1.18 16.74 -1.54
N TYR A 132 0.04 16.31 -1.26
CA TYR A 132 0.52 14.95 -1.44
C TYR A 132 0.76 14.28 -0.10
N VAL A 133 0.18 13.10 0.10
CA VAL A 133 0.32 12.33 1.34
C VAL A 133 0.29 10.82 1.05
N GLN A 134 0.94 10.03 1.91
CA GLN A 134 0.81 8.57 1.91
C GLN A 134 -0.29 8.16 2.90
N ALA A 135 -1.12 7.18 2.54
CA ALA A 135 -2.00 6.53 3.51
C ALA A 135 -1.19 5.67 4.49
N THR A 136 -0.16 5.00 3.98
CA THR A 136 0.78 4.18 4.75
C THR A 136 2.21 4.51 4.36
N GLU A 137 3.00 5.01 5.29
CA GLU A 137 4.45 5.18 5.11
C GLU A 137 5.15 3.85 5.39
N SER A 138 5.29 3.03 4.36
CA SER A 138 5.81 1.66 4.50
C SER A 138 7.31 1.57 4.82
N SER A 139 8.06 2.66 4.75
CA SER A 139 9.45 2.70 5.23
C SER A 139 9.55 2.66 6.75
N THR A 140 8.50 3.13 7.46
CA THR A 140 8.47 3.26 8.92
C THR A 140 7.33 2.47 9.59
N GLY A 141 6.35 1.99 8.82
CA GLY A 141 5.16 1.31 9.34
C GLY A 141 4.11 2.25 9.94
N ALA A 142 4.16 3.55 9.64
CA ALA A 142 3.18 4.51 10.11
C ALA A 142 1.96 4.57 9.17
N ARG A 143 0.76 4.70 9.75
CA ARG A 143 -0.50 4.98 9.05
C ARG A 143 -0.91 6.42 9.32
N HIS A 144 -1.13 7.19 8.27
CA HIS A 144 -1.61 8.57 8.40
C HIS A 144 -3.14 8.63 8.41
N ASP A 145 -3.68 9.59 9.14
CA ASP A 145 -5.11 9.87 9.19
C ASP A 145 -5.53 10.68 7.94
N VAL A 146 -5.76 9.95 6.84
CA VAL A 146 -6.15 10.55 5.56
C VAL A 146 -7.50 11.25 5.66
N GLU A 147 -8.43 10.75 6.47
CA GLU A 147 -9.73 11.37 6.67
C GLU A 147 -9.62 12.76 7.29
N ALA A 148 -8.86 12.87 8.38
CA ALA A 148 -8.65 14.17 9.03
C ALA A 148 -7.93 15.15 8.10
N ILE A 149 -6.91 14.69 7.36
CA ILE A 149 -6.18 15.50 6.38
C ILE A 149 -7.13 15.97 5.27
N ALA A 150 -7.98 15.09 4.73
CA ALA A 150 -8.95 15.42 3.70
C ALA A 150 -9.95 16.49 4.16
N LYS A 151 -10.50 16.35 5.37
CA LYS A 151 -11.38 17.36 5.98
C LYS A 151 -10.70 18.73 6.09
N LEU A 152 -9.43 18.76 6.49
CA LEU A 152 -8.66 20.01 6.57
C LEU A 152 -8.43 20.62 5.18
N VAL A 153 -8.01 19.84 4.21
CA VAL A 153 -7.80 20.32 2.83
C VAL A 153 -9.09 20.90 2.27
N ARG A 154 -10.23 20.22 2.44
CA ARG A 154 -11.51 20.69 1.95
C ARG A 154 -11.97 21.99 2.62
N SER A 155 -11.72 22.17 3.91
CA SER A 155 -12.15 23.35 4.66
C SER A 155 -11.22 24.56 4.53
N GLN A 156 -9.89 24.34 4.43
CA GLN A 156 -8.91 25.44 4.47
C GLN A 156 -8.35 25.79 3.08
N ALA A 157 -8.24 24.81 2.19
CA ALA A 157 -7.73 24.99 0.84
C ALA A 157 -8.64 24.28 -0.20
N PRO A 158 -9.93 24.68 -0.33
CA PRO A 158 -10.91 23.95 -1.14
C PRO A 158 -10.54 23.85 -2.62
N GLN A 159 -9.63 24.68 -3.12
CA GLN A 159 -9.10 24.64 -4.49
C GLN A 159 -7.93 23.67 -4.66
N ALA A 160 -7.29 23.24 -3.58
CA ALA A 160 -6.23 22.25 -3.62
C ALA A 160 -6.78 20.87 -3.96
N LEU A 161 -6.03 20.13 -4.78
CA LEU A 161 -6.31 18.72 -5.02
C LEU A 161 -5.61 17.88 -3.95
N LEU A 162 -6.32 16.88 -3.42
CA LEU A 162 -5.74 15.89 -2.51
C LEU A 162 -5.33 14.65 -3.29
N VAL A 163 -4.03 14.35 -3.25
CA VAL A 163 -3.44 13.17 -3.89
C VAL A 163 -2.92 12.23 -2.81
N VAL A 164 -3.43 11.02 -2.79
CA VAL A 164 -3.10 10.01 -1.78
C VAL A 164 -2.34 8.85 -2.42
N ASP A 165 -1.09 8.67 -2.01
CA ASP A 165 -0.39 7.41 -2.24
C ASP A 165 -0.95 6.35 -1.29
N ALA A 166 -1.76 5.46 -1.84
CA ALA A 166 -2.31 4.31 -1.15
C ALA A 166 -1.75 2.99 -1.71
N ILE A 167 -0.56 3.03 -2.30
CA ILE A 167 0.10 1.84 -2.88
C ILE A 167 0.17 0.72 -1.84
N THR A 168 0.47 1.04 -0.59
CA THR A 168 0.47 0.07 0.51
C THR A 168 -0.83 0.12 1.33
N GLY A 169 -1.65 1.16 1.17
CA GLY A 169 -2.89 1.37 1.93
C GLY A 169 -4.12 0.66 1.34
N LEU A 170 -4.29 0.64 0.01
CA LEU A 170 -5.40 -0.05 -0.65
C LEU A 170 -5.35 -1.55 -0.35
N GLY A 171 -6.48 -2.10 0.13
CA GLY A 171 -6.59 -3.49 0.54
C GLY A 171 -5.99 -3.81 1.92
N THR A 172 -5.49 -2.82 2.67
CA THR A 172 -4.97 -3.00 4.04
C THR A 172 -5.52 -1.99 5.05
N THR A 173 -6.16 -0.94 4.55
CA THR A 173 -6.77 0.13 5.36
C THR A 173 -8.05 0.59 4.67
N ARG A 174 -9.09 0.88 5.43
CA ARG A 174 -10.30 1.49 4.88
C ARG A 174 -10.01 2.91 4.43
N LEU A 175 -10.38 3.21 3.18
CA LEU A 175 -10.22 4.51 2.55
C LEU A 175 -11.53 4.82 1.81
N ASP A 176 -12.28 5.80 2.29
CA ASP A 176 -13.49 6.28 1.62
C ASP A 176 -13.09 7.38 0.62
N VAL A 177 -12.74 6.95 -0.59
CA VAL A 177 -12.15 7.82 -1.62
C VAL A 177 -13.09 8.98 -1.97
N ASP A 178 -14.35 8.67 -2.20
CA ASP A 178 -15.36 9.65 -2.64
C ASP A 178 -15.89 10.47 -1.46
N GLY A 179 -16.21 9.83 -0.34
CA GLY A 179 -16.73 10.49 0.85
C GLY A 179 -15.73 11.45 1.50
N TRP A 180 -14.45 11.14 1.45
CA TRP A 180 -13.40 12.07 1.92
C TRP A 180 -12.97 13.08 0.85
N GLY A 181 -13.43 12.91 -0.39
CA GLY A 181 -13.12 13.81 -1.50
C GLY A 181 -11.65 13.73 -1.92
N ILE A 182 -11.05 12.55 -1.96
CA ILE A 182 -9.72 12.33 -2.51
C ILE A 182 -9.77 12.53 -4.02
N ASP A 183 -8.93 13.41 -4.56
CA ASP A 183 -8.95 13.73 -5.98
C ASP A 183 -8.18 12.73 -6.84
N VAL A 184 -7.08 12.20 -6.31
CA VAL A 184 -6.35 11.09 -6.93
C VAL A 184 -5.89 10.14 -5.84
N ILE A 185 -6.19 8.85 -6.00
CA ILE A 185 -5.66 7.77 -5.17
C ILE A 185 -4.86 6.81 -6.02
N ILE A 186 -3.72 6.37 -5.53
CA ILE A 186 -2.76 5.55 -6.27
C ILE A 186 -2.61 4.19 -5.60
N GLY A 187 -2.64 3.13 -6.40
CA GLY A 187 -2.32 1.76 -6.00
C GLY A 187 -1.22 1.12 -6.84
N GLY A 188 -0.74 -0.02 -6.40
CA GLY A 188 0.31 -0.77 -7.09
C GLY A 188 0.08 -2.28 -7.06
N SER A 189 0.41 -2.94 -8.15
CA SER A 189 0.12 -4.36 -8.38
C SER A 189 0.81 -5.32 -7.39
N GLN A 190 2.03 -4.99 -6.94
CA GLN A 190 2.88 -5.84 -6.10
C GLN A 190 2.60 -5.73 -4.60
N LYS A 191 1.42 -5.24 -4.23
CA LYS A 191 0.99 -5.05 -2.84
C LYS A 191 -0.19 -5.97 -2.52
N ALA A 192 -1.28 -5.43 -2.03
CA ALA A 192 -2.46 -6.20 -1.64
C ALA A 192 -3.10 -7.03 -2.79
N LEU A 193 -2.88 -6.65 -4.05
CA LEU A 193 -3.39 -7.40 -5.20
C LEU A 193 -2.52 -8.60 -5.60
N MET A 194 -1.47 -8.93 -4.86
CA MET A 194 -0.78 -10.24 -4.92
C MET A 194 -0.22 -10.64 -6.29
N ILE A 195 0.12 -9.68 -7.16
CA ILE A 195 0.69 -9.94 -8.48
C ILE A 195 2.07 -9.28 -8.61
N PRO A 196 2.89 -9.62 -9.59
CA PRO A 196 4.21 -9.02 -9.75
C PRO A 196 4.16 -7.49 -9.91
N PRO A 197 5.26 -6.78 -9.57
CA PRO A 197 5.41 -5.37 -9.91
C PRO A 197 5.35 -5.14 -11.42
N GLY A 198 4.81 -4.00 -11.85
CA GLY A 198 4.75 -3.63 -13.27
C GLY A 198 3.45 -2.94 -13.67
N LEU A 199 2.43 -2.94 -12.80
CA LEU A 199 1.23 -2.11 -12.95
C LEU A 199 1.10 -1.15 -11.78
N ALA A 200 0.77 0.09 -12.08
CA ALA A 200 0.18 1.04 -11.17
C ALA A 200 -1.24 1.37 -11.63
N TYR A 201 -2.13 1.63 -10.70
CA TYR A 201 -3.48 2.06 -11.01
C TYR A 201 -3.84 3.28 -10.17
N LEU A 202 -4.73 4.10 -10.67
CA LEU A 202 -5.17 5.30 -10.00
C LEU A 202 -6.63 5.59 -10.31
N ALA A 203 -7.36 6.11 -9.30
CA ALA A 203 -8.66 6.70 -9.51
C ALA A 203 -8.53 8.22 -9.54
N VAL A 204 -9.27 8.88 -10.45
CA VAL A 204 -9.13 10.30 -10.78
C VAL A 204 -10.49 10.97 -10.73
N SER A 205 -10.66 11.95 -9.83
CA SER A 205 -11.89 12.71 -9.67
C SER A 205 -12.15 13.66 -10.86
N GLU A 206 -13.41 14.06 -11.03
CA GLU A 206 -13.75 15.05 -12.07
C GLU A 206 -13.04 16.40 -11.82
N ARG A 207 -12.81 16.79 -10.56
CA ARG A 207 -12.01 17.98 -10.23
C ARG A 207 -10.57 17.88 -10.72
N ALA A 208 -9.96 16.69 -10.58
CA ALA A 208 -8.63 16.44 -11.08
C ALA A 208 -8.60 16.49 -12.64
N TRP A 209 -9.61 15.94 -13.31
CA TRP A 209 -9.73 16.04 -14.77
C TRP A 209 -9.85 17.49 -15.25
N GLN A 210 -10.67 18.31 -14.59
CA GLN A 210 -10.79 19.74 -14.90
C GLN A 210 -9.46 20.47 -14.74
N ARG A 211 -8.71 20.17 -13.66
CA ARG A 211 -7.38 20.74 -13.43
C ARG A 211 -6.40 20.39 -14.55
N MET A 212 -6.41 19.14 -15.04
CA MET A 212 -5.50 18.66 -16.09
C MET A 212 -5.66 19.45 -17.40
N GLY A 213 -6.80 20.08 -17.63
CA GLY A 213 -7.05 20.94 -18.79
C GLY A 213 -6.17 22.19 -18.85
N SER A 214 -5.70 22.68 -17.69
CA SER A 214 -4.94 23.93 -17.58
C SER A 214 -3.45 23.73 -17.22
N THR A 215 -3.00 22.50 -16.97
CA THR A 215 -1.63 22.21 -16.59
C THR A 215 -0.65 22.19 -17.75
N ARG A 216 0.59 22.63 -17.50
CA ARG A 216 1.63 22.82 -18.52
C ARG A 216 2.89 22.01 -18.29
N SER A 217 2.96 21.17 -17.27
CA SER A 217 4.11 20.28 -17.07
C SER A 217 4.32 19.37 -18.27
N PRO A 218 5.57 19.17 -18.72
CA PRO A 218 5.88 18.28 -19.83
C PRO A 218 5.51 16.83 -19.47
N ARG A 219 4.82 16.14 -20.35
CA ARG A 219 4.43 14.73 -20.22
C ARG A 219 4.15 14.12 -21.58
N TYR A 220 4.49 12.89 -21.76
CA TYR A 220 4.20 12.15 -23.00
C TYR A 220 3.63 10.77 -22.68
N TYR A 221 4.42 9.91 -22.02
CA TYR A 221 4.00 8.56 -21.69
C TYR A 221 2.93 8.53 -20.60
N PHE A 222 3.06 9.35 -19.58
CA PHE A 222 2.11 9.48 -18.47
C PHE A 222 1.07 10.61 -18.68
N ASP A 223 0.63 10.87 -19.91
CA ASP A 223 -0.50 11.77 -20.15
C ASP A 223 -1.82 11.04 -19.86
N LEU A 224 -2.38 11.29 -18.67
CA LEU A 224 -3.60 10.63 -18.20
C LEU A 224 -4.82 10.93 -19.08
N ARG A 225 -4.85 12.05 -19.80
CA ARG A 225 -5.94 12.37 -20.74
C ARG A 225 -5.91 11.48 -21.97
N LYS A 226 -4.72 11.11 -22.45
CA LYS A 226 -4.58 10.12 -23.52
C LYS A 226 -5.03 8.74 -23.05
N GLU A 227 -4.67 8.36 -21.84
CA GLU A 227 -5.09 7.09 -21.24
C GLU A 227 -6.61 7.06 -21.04
N ARG A 228 -7.24 8.11 -20.48
CA ARG A 228 -8.71 8.23 -20.38
C ARG A 228 -9.41 8.04 -21.73
N LYS A 229 -8.87 8.69 -22.78
CA LYS A 229 -9.42 8.55 -24.13
C LYS A 229 -9.29 7.13 -24.72
N ALA A 230 -8.22 6.42 -24.39
CA ALA A 230 -8.04 5.03 -24.81
C ALA A 230 -8.95 4.09 -24.02
N VAL A 231 -9.02 4.24 -22.71
CA VAL A 231 -9.87 3.46 -21.81
C VAL A 231 -11.35 3.53 -22.22
N SER A 232 -11.85 4.67 -22.68
CA SER A 232 -13.23 4.79 -23.19
C SER A 232 -13.54 3.89 -24.40
N LYS A 233 -12.50 3.30 -25.02
CA LYS A 233 -12.59 2.35 -26.14
C LYS A 233 -12.21 0.92 -25.72
N GLY A 234 -11.99 0.65 -24.42
CA GLY A 234 -11.47 -0.60 -23.92
C GLY A 234 -9.99 -0.83 -24.28
N GLU A 235 -9.21 0.22 -24.48
CA GLU A 235 -7.81 0.17 -24.88
C GLU A 235 -6.94 0.96 -23.89
N SER A 236 -5.62 0.72 -23.91
CA SER A 236 -4.61 1.58 -23.29
C SER A 236 -3.98 2.48 -24.34
N ALA A 237 -3.49 3.65 -23.94
CA ALA A 237 -2.86 4.62 -24.84
C ALA A 237 -1.61 4.08 -25.54
N TYR A 238 -0.93 3.14 -24.91
CA TYR A 238 0.27 2.46 -25.42
C TYR A 238 0.11 0.96 -25.27
N THR A 239 1.10 0.16 -25.71
CA THR A 239 1.06 -1.30 -25.56
C THR A 239 1.02 -1.66 -24.05
N PRO A 240 -0.08 -2.26 -23.57
CA PRO A 240 -0.21 -2.60 -22.16
C PRO A 240 0.56 -3.88 -21.81
N ALA A 241 0.82 -4.09 -20.54
CA ALA A 241 1.38 -5.32 -20.00
C ALA A 241 0.29 -6.41 -19.91
N THR A 242 -0.05 -7.03 -21.04
CA THR A 242 -1.21 -7.93 -21.19
C THR A 242 -1.22 -9.06 -20.16
N ALA A 243 -0.08 -9.71 -19.93
CA ALA A 243 0.05 -10.79 -18.94
C ALA A 243 -0.22 -10.32 -17.50
N LEU A 244 0.27 -9.12 -17.13
CA LEU A 244 0.02 -8.56 -15.81
C LEU A 244 -1.45 -8.13 -15.64
N ILE A 245 -2.10 -7.68 -16.71
CA ILE A 245 -3.54 -7.37 -16.69
C ILE A 245 -4.38 -8.64 -16.50
N ALA A 246 -3.99 -9.74 -17.15
CA ALA A 246 -4.63 -11.04 -16.91
C ALA A 246 -4.44 -11.52 -15.46
N ALA A 247 -3.23 -11.37 -14.92
CA ALA A 247 -2.94 -11.68 -13.52
C ALA A 247 -3.78 -10.81 -12.56
N LEU A 248 -3.93 -9.51 -12.88
CA LEU A 248 -4.73 -8.59 -12.09
C LEU A 248 -6.22 -8.98 -12.09
N GLY A 249 -6.76 -9.35 -13.25
CA GLY A 249 -8.12 -9.88 -13.34
C GLY A 249 -8.32 -11.12 -12.46
N ALA A 250 -7.38 -12.07 -12.52
CA ALA A 250 -7.44 -13.28 -11.69
C ALA A 250 -7.33 -12.98 -10.17
N ALA A 251 -6.55 -11.96 -9.78
CA ALA A 251 -6.47 -11.54 -8.38
C ALA A 251 -7.78 -10.91 -7.89
N LEU A 252 -8.43 -10.10 -8.72
CA LEU A 252 -9.73 -9.51 -8.41
C LEU A 252 -10.84 -10.57 -8.36
N ASP A 253 -10.81 -11.56 -9.27
CA ASP A 253 -11.71 -12.72 -9.24
C ASP A 253 -11.54 -13.54 -7.94
N TYR A 254 -10.29 -13.74 -7.49
CA TYR A 254 -9.99 -14.41 -6.21
C TYR A 254 -10.60 -13.66 -5.02
N LEU A 255 -10.43 -12.35 -4.97
CA LEU A 255 -11.03 -11.52 -3.92
C LEU A 255 -12.56 -11.55 -3.97
N ARG A 256 -13.16 -11.51 -5.15
CA ARG A 256 -14.60 -11.63 -5.33
C ARG A 256 -15.12 -12.98 -4.80
N GLN A 257 -14.42 -14.08 -5.07
CA GLN A 257 -14.77 -15.40 -4.53
C GLN A 257 -14.68 -15.42 -2.99
N GLY A 258 -13.63 -14.84 -2.41
CA GLY A 258 -13.48 -14.69 -0.95
C GLY A 258 -14.53 -13.80 -0.29
N GLY A 259 -15.30 -13.04 -1.06
CA GLY A 259 -16.43 -12.22 -0.62
C GLY A 259 -17.78 -12.74 -1.09
N ASP A 260 -17.93 -14.05 -1.29
CA ASP A 260 -19.19 -14.69 -1.72
C ASP A 260 -19.80 -14.05 -2.99
N GLY A 261 -18.97 -13.73 -3.96
CA GLY A 261 -19.36 -13.09 -5.21
C GLY A 261 -19.34 -11.56 -5.18
N ASN A 262 -19.05 -10.95 -4.03
CA ASN A 262 -18.98 -9.49 -3.84
C ASN A 262 -17.53 -9.04 -3.63
N LEU A 263 -17.01 -8.26 -4.56
CA LEU A 263 -15.60 -7.81 -4.49
C LEU A 263 -15.34 -6.81 -3.37
N ALA A 264 -16.32 -5.98 -3.02
CA ALA A 264 -16.19 -5.07 -1.89
C ALA A 264 -16.10 -5.84 -0.57
N ALA A 265 -16.89 -6.90 -0.39
CA ALA A 265 -16.79 -7.81 0.75
C ALA A 265 -15.45 -8.55 0.77
N GLY A 266 -14.94 -9.00 -0.38
CA GLY A 266 -13.61 -9.60 -0.51
C GLY A 266 -12.49 -8.63 -0.16
N ARG A 267 -12.59 -7.37 -0.57
CA ARG A 267 -11.67 -6.30 -0.13
C ARG A 267 -11.73 -6.11 1.39
N ASP A 268 -12.92 -6.06 1.97
CA ASP A 268 -13.08 -5.84 3.41
C ASP A 268 -12.53 -7.03 4.22
N SER A 269 -12.69 -8.26 3.71
CA SER A 269 -12.04 -9.46 4.28
C SER A 269 -10.52 -9.39 4.19
N LEU A 270 -9.97 -8.90 3.07
CA LEU A 270 -8.52 -8.70 2.92
C LEU A 270 -7.98 -7.68 3.93
N ILE A 271 -8.70 -6.57 4.13
CA ILE A 271 -8.35 -5.54 5.14
C ILE A 271 -8.38 -6.14 6.55
N ALA A 272 -9.44 -6.87 6.90
CA ALA A 272 -9.59 -7.52 8.19
C ALA A 272 -8.47 -8.54 8.45
N GLY A 273 -8.12 -9.35 7.45
CA GLY A 273 -7.01 -10.31 7.52
C GLY A 273 -5.65 -9.63 7.76
N ALA A 274 -5.38 -8.53 7.05
CA ALA A 274 -4.16 -7.74 7.27
C ALA A 274 -4.10 -7.14 8.68
N GLU A 275 -5.22 -6.62 9.19
CA GLU A 275 -5.29 -6.07 10.55
C GLU A 275 -5.07 -7.16 11.60
N LEU A 276 -5.72 -8.31 11.48
CA LEU A 276 -5.56 -9.44 12.38
C LEU A 276 -4.09 -9.91 12.42
N CYS A 277 -3.47 -10.16 11.27
CA CYS A 277 -2.08 -10.57 11.19
C CYS A 277 -1.13 -9.50 11.77
N ALA A 278 -1.45 -8.22 11.60
CA ALA A 278 -0.70 -7.13 12.20
C ALA A 278 -0.84 -7.10 13.73
N GLN A 279 -2.04 -7.30 14.26
CA GLN A 279 -2.27 -7.39 15.72
C GLN A 279 -1.53 -8.58 16.33
N MET A 280 -1.61 -9.75 15.72
CA MET A 280 -0.85 -10.96 16.11
C MET A 280 0.66 -10.68 16.16
N THR A 281 1.21 -10.07 15.11
CA THR A 281 2.64 -9.74 15.05
C THR A 281 3.03 -8.70 16.09
N ARG A 282 2.20 -7.68 16.32
CA ARG A 282 2.46 -6.64 17.34
C ARG A 282 2.42 -7.22 18.77
N ALA A 283 1.48 -8.12 19.05
CA ALA A 283 1.42 -8.83 20.34
C ALA A 283 2.68 -9.69 20.55
N ALA A 284 3.10 -10.43 19.54
CA ALA A 284 4.34 -11.20 19.60
C ALA A 284 5.57 -10.32 19.81
N VAL A 285 5.69 -9.20 19.11
CA VAL A 285 6.77 -8.21 19.27
C VAL A 285 6.84 -7.71 20.72
N GLY A 286 5.68 -7.37 21.32
CA GLY A 286 5.58 -6.96 22.71
C GLY A 286 6.01 -8.06 23.70
N ALA A 287 5.52 -9.30 23.51
CA ALA A 287 5.87 -10.46 24.33
C ALA A 287 7.37 -10.81 24.27
N LEU A 288 8.00 -10.55 23.11
CA LEU A 288 9.45 -10.73 22.92
C LEU A 288 10.30 -9.57 23.50
N GLY A 289 9.67 -8.61 24.19
CA GLY A 289 10.37 -7.43 24.73
C GLY A 289 10.89 -6.45 23.70
N LEU A 290 10.41 -6.55 22.44
CA LEU A 290 10.76 -5.63 21.35
C LEU A 290 9.80 -4.44 21.31
N ARG A 291 10.20 -3.39 20.61
CA ARG A 291 9.39 -2.18 20.48
C ARG A 291 8.99 -1.95 19.03
N LEU A 292 7.79 -1.42 18.83
CA LEU A 292 7.36 -0.91 17.53
C LEU A 292 8.12 0.37 17.20
N PHE A 293 8.49 0.55 15.93
CA PHE A 293 9.10 1.79 15.46
C PHE A 293 8.04 2.90 15.33
N SER A 294 6.80 2.55 14.98
CA SER A 294 5.66 3.48 14.88
C SER A 294 4.53 3.05 15.85
N PRO A 295 4.68 3.31 17.17
CA PRO A 295 3.75 2.80 18.17
C PRO A 295 2.40 3.53 18.19
N THR A 296 2.36 4.82 17.83
CA THR A 296 1.16 5.66 17.96
C THR A 296 0.12 5.35 16.89
N SER A 297 0.53 5.08 15.67
CA SER A 297 -0.37 4.79 14.55
C SER A 297 0.24 3.73 13.63
N PRO A 298 0.33 2.47 14.11
CA PRO A 298 0.91 1.39 13.33
C PRO A 298 0.01 1.00 12.15
N ALA A 299 0.62 0.76 11.01
CA ALA A 299 -0.09 0.31 9.81
C ALA A 299 -0.45 -1.18 9.88
N SER A 300 -1.58 -1.57 9.29
CA SER A 300 -1.98 -2.98 9.17
C SER A 300 -1.14 -3.73 8.14
N ALA A 301 -0.61 -3.03 7.14
CA ALA A 301 0.16 -3.62 6.06
C ALA A 301 1.50 -4.24 6.50
N LEU A 302 2.08 -3.73 7.56
CA LEU A 302 3.39 -4.17 8.06
C LEU A 302 3.61 -3.72 9.51
N THR A 303 4.44 -4.48 10.22
CA THR A 303 4.98 -4.12 11.54
C THR A 303 6.46 -3.76 11.40
N ALA A 304 6.82 -2.52 11.70
CA ALA A 304 8.21 -2.08 11.81
C ALA A 304 8.69 -2.22 13.25
N VAL A 305 9.78 -2.94 13.44
CA VAL A 305 10.28 -3.38 14.75
C VAL A 305 11.67 -2.84 15.00
N VAL A 306 11.89 -2.23 16.15
CA VAL A 306 13.21 -1.83 16.64
C VAL A 306 13.94 -3.06 17.18
N PRO A 307 15.17 -3.36 16.72
CA PRO A 307 15.92 -4.51 17.24
C PRO A 307 16.29 -4.30 18.72
N PRO A 308 16.72 -5.37 19.43
CA PRO A 308 17.29 -5.23 20.76
C PRO A 308 18.46 -4.23 20.79
N ALA A 309 18.66 -3.56 21.92
CA ALA A 309 19.73 -2.57 22.08
C ALA A 309 21.11 -3.17 21.72
N GLY A 310 21.86 -2.45 20.87
CA GLY A 310 23.18 -2.87 20.41
C GLY A 310 23.18 -3.92 19.29
N LEU A 311 22.02 -4.35 18.83
CA LEU A 311 21.90 -5.31 17.71
C LEU A 311 21.47 -4.61 16.42
N ASP A 312 22.28 -4.73 15.36
CA ASP A 312 21.91 -4.27 14.01
C ASP A 312 20.78 -5.15 13.43
N SER A 313 19.69 -4.56 13.00
CA SER A 313 18.54 -5.24 12.41
C SER A 313 18.91 -6.11 11.20
N GLY A 314 19.99 -5.78 10.47
CA GLY A 314 20.50 -6.57 9.37
C GLY A 314 20.91 -7.97 9.78
N LYS A 315 21.36 -8.19 11.02
CA LYS A 315 21.67 -9.53 11.55
C LYS A 315 20.39 -10.37 11.72
N ILE A 316 19.29 -9.76 12.16
CA ILE A 316 17.97 -10.41 12.27
C ILE A 316 17.48 -10.76 10.87
N VAL A 317 17.52 -9.82 9.95
CA VAL A 317 17.10 -10.01 8.54
C VAL A 317 17.90 -11.15 7.89
N ALA A 318 19.23 -11.16 8.05
CA ALA A 318 20.09 -12.23 7.56
C ALA A 318 19.76 -13.58 8.21
N GLY A 319 19.58 -13.61 9.54
CA GLY A 319 19.25 -14.83 10.27
C GLY A 319 17.93 -15.45 9.80
N LEU A 320 16.88 -14.65 9.62
CA LEU A 320 15.58 -15.09 9.10
C LEU A 320 15.72 -15.67 7.68
N ARG A 321 16.38 -14.94 6.80
CA ARG A 321 16.61 -15.38 5.42
C ARG A 321 17.44 -16.66 5.36
N ASP A 322 18.60 -16.69 6.03
CA ASP A 322 19.61 -17.74 5.83
C ASP A 322 19.27 -19.03 6.60
N LYS A 323 18.56 -18.94 7.74
CA LYS A 323 18.15 -20.11 8.52
C LYS A 323 16.79 -20.65 8.11
N PHE A 324 15.82 -19.76 7.79
CA PHE A 324 14.42 -20.15 7.62
C PHE A 324 13.88 -19.88 6.19
N GLY A 325 14.62 -19.19 5.34
CA GLY A 325 14.13 -18.73 4.03
C GLY A 325 13.06 -17.63 4.15
N ALA A 326 12.93 -17.02 5.33
CA ALA A 326 11.99 -15.93 5.59
C ALA A 326 12.62 -14.57 5.23
N VAL A 327 12.16 -13.96 4.17
CA VAL A 327 12.67 -12.69 3.65
C VAL A 327 11.85 -11.55 4.20
N VAL A 328 12.36 -10.85 5.20
CA VAL A 328 11.81 -9.61 5.76
C VAL A 328 12.60 -8.39 5.23
N ALA A 329 12.06 -7.19 5.36
CA ALA A 329 12.75 -5.98 4.90
C ALA A 329 13.56 -5.32 6.02
N ASN A 330 14.76 -4.84 5.71
CA ASN A 330 15.54 -3.97 6.58
C ASN A 330 15.03 -2.53 6.50
N GLY A 331 15.47 -1.64 7.39
CA GLY A 331 15.31 -0.20 7.25
C GLY A 331 15.90 0.33 5.93
N GLN A 332 15.41 1.47 5.47
CA GLN A 332 15.87 2.13 4.25
C GLN A 332 16.65 3.40 4.58
N GLY A 333 17.70 3.70 3.80
CA GLY A 333 18.53 4.89 3.99
C GLY A 333 19.09 4.94 5.42
N GLU A 334 18.82 6.00 6.15
CA GLU A 334 19.27 6.24 7.53
C GLU A 334 18.73 5.23 8.55
N MET A 335 17.61 4.56 8.24
CA MET A 335 17.01 3.54 9.11
C MET A 335 17.62 2.15 8.92
N LYS A 336 18.62 2.00 8.06
CA LYS A 336 19.32 0.72 7.85
C LYS A 336 20.08 0.34 9.12
N GLY A 337 19.77 -0.84 9.67
CA GLY A 337 20.31 -1.29 10.95
C GLY A 337 19.44 -0.92 12.16
N GLU A 338 18.58 0.10 12.04
CA GLU A 338 17.77 0.65 13.12
C GLU A 338 16.39 -0.01 13.26
N LEU A 339 15.89 -0.63 12.20
CA LEU A 339 14.61 -1.34 12.20
C LEU A 339 14.57 -2.45 11.16
N PHE A 340 13.70 -3.43 11.39
CA PHE A 340 13.28 -4.40 10.38
C PHE A 340 11.76 -4.41 10.26
N ARG A 341 11.24 -4.88 9.12
CA ARG A 341 9.81 -4.81 8.81
C ARG A 341 9.28 -6.18 8.41
N ILE A 342 8.24 -6.62 9.10
CA ILE A 342 7.46 -7.82 8.78
C ILE A 342 6.16 -7.35 8.15
N ALA A 343 5.89 -7.75 6.93
CA ALA A 343 4.67 -7.35 6.20
C ALA A 343 3.57 -8.41 6.32
N HIS A 344 2.33 -7.94 6.26
CA HIS A 344 1.10 -8.72 6.40
C HIS A 344 0.20 -8.52 5.17
N ILE A 345 0.78 -8.44 3.99
CA ILE A 345 0.10 -8.17 2.72
C ILE A 345 0.56 -9.10 1.61
N GLY A 346 -0.26 -9.26 0.60
CA GLY A 346 -0.04 -10.21 -0.48
C GLY A 346 -0.82 -11.49 -0.23
N TYR A 347 -0.41 -12.58 -0.84
CA TYR A 347 -0.96 -13.92 -0.58
C TYR A 347 -0.39 -14.44 0.75
N TYR A 348 -0.98 -13.97 1.84
CA TYR A 348 -0.47 -14.04 3.21
C TYR A 348 -1.60 -14.30 4.19
N ASP A 349 -1.38 -15.16 5.20
CA ASP A 349 -2.38 -15.55 6.17
C ASP A 349 -1.83 -15.79 7.59
N TYR A 350 -2.68 -16.38 8.42
CA TYR A 350 -2.37 -16.80 9.79
C TYR A 350 -1.13 -17.71 9.87
N LEU A 351 -1.02 -18.71 8.99
CA LEU A 351 0.09 -19.68 9.08
C LEU A 351 1.43 -19.02 8.73
N ASP A 352 1.44 -18.07 7.79
CA ASP A 352 2.63 -17.29 7.51
C ASP A 352 3.03 -16.43 8.71
N THR A 353 2.07 -15.82 9.41
CA THR A 353 2.29 -15.03 10.62
C THR A 353 2.92 -15.88 11.73
N ILE A 354 2.35 -17.02 12.03
CA ILE A 354 2.89 -17.95 13.03
C ILE A 354 4.29 -18.44 12.65
N GLY A 355 4.50 -18.75 11.36
CA GLY A 355 5.79 -19.20 10.84
C GLY A 355 6.89 -18.18 11.00
N VAL A 356 6.65 -16.91 10.68
CA VAL A 356 7.67 -15.85 10.79
C VAL A 356 7.94 -15.48 12.26
N ILE A 357 6.95 -15.51 13.14
CA ILE A 357 7.12 -15.27 14.59
C ILE A 357 8.00 -16.35 15.20
N GLY A 358 7.71 -17.63 14.95
CA GLY A 358 8.55 -18.73 15.44
C GLY A 358 9.99 -18.67 14.92
N ALA A 359 10.17 -18.30 13.65
CA ALA A 359 11.49 -18.08 13.09
C ALA A 359 12.23 -16.90 13.77
N LEU A 360 11.51 -15.82 14.08
CA LEU A 360 12.07 -14.65 14.77
C LEU A 360 12.56 -14.99 16.18
N GLU A 361 11.81 -15.76 16.95
CA GLU A 361 12.23 -16.24 18.29
C GLU A 361 13.57 -16.98 18.22
N HIS A 362 13.69 -17.94 17.31
CA HIS A 362 14.93 -18.68 17.11
C HIS A 362 16.11 -17.82 16.67
N VAL A 363 15.86 -16.82 15.84
CA VAL A 363 16.91 -15.90 15.37
C VAL A 363 17.37 -15.00 16.52
N LEU A 364 16.45 -14.46 17.31
CA LEU A 364 16.78 -13.62 18.46
C LEU A 364 17.58 -14.40 19.51
N ALA A 365 17.15 -15.61 19.87
CA ALA A 365 17.89 -16.48 20.77
C ALA A 365 19.31 -16.80 20.25
N ALA A 366 19.47 -17.10 18.96
CA ALA A 366 20.77 -17.35 18.34
C ALA A 366 21.68 -16.12 18.27
N LEU A 367 21.13 -14.92 18.34
CA LEU A 367 21.85 -13.65 18.40
C LEU A 367 22.13 -13.18 19.84
N GLY A 368 21.84 -14.03 20.85
CA GLY A 368 22.13 -13.79 22.25
C GLY A 368 21.05 -13.01 23.01
N SER A 369 19.88 -12.80 22.44
CA SER A 369 18.75 -12.22 23.15
C SER A 369 18.16 -13.24 24.13
N SER A 370 17.80 -12.81 25.32
CA SER A 370 17.12 -13.67 26.33
C SER A 370 15.65 -13.83 25.96
N VAL A 371 15.35 -14.78 25.08
CA VAL A 371 14.00 -15.05 24.56
C VAL A 371 13.58 -16.46 25.01
N GLU A 372 12.42 -16.56 25.64
CA GLU A 372 11.72 -17.82 25.86
C GLU A 372 11.03 -18.25 24.59
N LEU A 373 11.39 -19.40 24.01
CA LEU A 373 10.76 -19.90 22.80
C LEU A 373 9.28 -20.22 23.06
N GLY A 374 8.44 -19.77 22.17
CA GLY A 374 6.99 -19.94 22.24
C GLY A 374 6.23 -18.76 22.87
N ILE A 375 6.91 -17.80 23.50
CA ILE A 375 6.24 -16.66 24.16
C ILE A 375 5.55 -15.73 23.16
N GLY A 376 6.20 -15.40 22.06
CA GLY A 376 5.63 -14.60 20.97
C GLY A 376 4.56 -15.37 20.20
N LEU A 377 4.79 -16.66 19.96
CA LEU A 377 3.80 -17.53 19.34
C LEU A 377 2.51 -17.59 20.16
N ARG A 378 2.62 -17.75 21.49
CA ARG A 378 1.48 -17.78 22.41
C ARG A 378 0.70 -16.46 22.33
N ALA A 379 1.39 -15.33 22.44
CA ALA A 379 0.75 -14.02 22.37
C ALA A 379 0.01 -13.80 21.03
N ALA A 380 0.59 -14.25 19.92
CA ALA A 380 -0.07 -14.17 18.62
C ALA A 380 -1.32 -15.07 18.54
N GLN A 381 -1.26 -16.28 19.07
CA GLN A 381 -2.40 -17.21 19.09
C GLN A 381 -3.53 -16.73 19.98
N GLU A 382 -3.23 -16.09 21.11
CA GLU A 382 -4.24 -15.48 22.01
C GLU A 382 -5.02 -14.38 21.27
N VAL A 383 -4.35 -13.53 20.50
CA VAL A 383 -5.03 -12.52 19.64
C VAL A 383 -5.95 -13.21 18.65
N TYR A 384 -5.45 -14.23 17.94
CA TYR A 384 -6.25 -14.93 16.95
C TYR A 384 -7.50 -15.60 17.56
N ALA A 385 -7.35 -16.25 18.71
CA ALA A 385 -8.46 -16.92 19.40
C ALA A 385 -9.55 -15.91 19.80
N THR A 386 -9.16 -14.75 20.33
CA THR A 386 -10.09 -13.69 20.73
C THR A 386 -10.89 -13.15 19.53
N GLU A 387 -10.25 -12.90 18.42
CA GLU A 387 -10.91 -12.39 17.20
C GLU A 387 -11.78 -13.46 16.51
N ALA A 388 -11.35 -14.73 16.57
CA ALA A 388 -12.13 -15.85 16.04
C ALA A 388 -13.43 -16.06 16.82
N GLU A 389 -13.39 -15.92 18.15
CA GLU A 389 -14.58 -15.97 19.01
C GLU A 389 -15.54 -14.79 18.74
N ALA A 390 -15.00 -13.58 18.57
CA ALA A 390 -15.78 -12.38 18.28
C ALA A 390 -16.49 -12.44 16.91
N SER A 391 -15.92 -13.21 15.97
CA SER A 391 -16.45 -13.36 14.60
C SER A 391 -17.49 -14.50 14.46
N GLN A 392 -17.70 -15.34 15.48
CA GLN A 392 -18.74 -16.34 15.47
C GLN A 392 -20.11 -15.70 15.68
N PRO A 393 -21.12 -15.98 14.85
CA PRO A 393 -22.48 -15.54 15.12
C PRO A 393 -22.92 -16.10 16.48
N ALA A 394 -23.50 -15.23 17.33
CA ALA A 394 -24.03 -15.65 18.63
C ALA A 394 -24.93 -16.88 18.41
N THR A 395 -24.50 -18.03 18.87
CA THR A 395 -25.34 -19.25 18.86
C THR A 395 -26.58 -18.93 19.65
N ALA A 396 -27.76 -18.96 18.98
CA ALA A 396 -29.03 -18.82 19.68
C ALA A 396 -29.07 -19.85 20.81
N PRO A 397 -29.51 -19.46 22.03
CA PRO A 397 -29.67 -20.43 23.08
C PRO A 397 -30.65 -21.51 22.67
N ALA A 398 -30.28 -22.77 22.91
CA ALA A 398 -31.06 -23.97 22.61
C ALA A 398 -32.42 -23.99 23.35
#